data_eb11dccd281089c1e05b80f204b0f43a
#
_entry.id   eb11dccd281089c1e05b80f204b0f43a
#
_cell.length_a   1.000
_cell.length_b   1.000
_cell.length_c   1.000
_cell.angle_alpha   90.00
_cell.angle_beta   90.00
_cell.angle_gamma   90.00
#
_symmetry.space_group_name_H-M   'P 1'
#
loop_
_entity.id
_entity.type
_entity.pdbx_description
1 polymer ?
#
loop_
_entity_poly.entity_id
_entity_poly.type
_entity_poly.pdbx_seq_one_letter_code
_entity_poly.pdbx_strand_id
1 'polypeptide(L)'
;MRAVLVASVIISIAWEVGNLLIPIYAAGVGLTPSEIGWVLGSFAAATFIVRFVTPFLLKVVLEWHMIVLSLLLATAAFAVMPLVTTQGAMMGAAFVLGLGLGASLPNMMSLVYLFSPPERIGEAIGLRIMALNLGKSVFPVLAGLLGNWIGAGSTIWCLAAFAAGGCGYAGAAARTVLSRMK
;
A
#
# COMPACT_ATOMS: atom_id res chain seq x y z
N MET A 1 -0.41 7.40 18.13
CA MET A 1 0.40 6.18 18.03
C MET A 1 -0.35 4.98 17.42
N ARG A 2 -1.44 4.47 18.02
CA ARG A 2 -2.19 3.31 17.49
C ARG A 2 -2.61 3.47 16.02
N ALA A 3 -3.14 4.62 15.63
CA ALA A 3 -3.58 4.89 14.26
C ALA A 3 -2.43 4.82 13.23
N VAL A 4 -1.24 5.33 13.59
CA VAL A 4 -0.04 5.25 12.74
C VAL A 4 0.41 3.81 12.54
N LEU A 5 0.41 3.01 13.62
CA LEU A 5 0.78 1.59 13.55
C LEU A 5 -0.20 0.80 12.67
N VAL A 6 -1.50 0.98 12.88
CA VAL A 6 -2.54 0.31 12.07
C VAL A 6 -2.43 0.69 10.60
N ALA A 7 -2.32 1.98 10.28
CA ALA A 7 -2.14 2.43 8.89
C ALA A 7 -0.85 1.88 8.27
N SER A 8 0.25 1.83 9.03
CA SER A 8 1.51 1.22 8.57
C SER A 8 1.37 -0.25 8.22
N VAL A 9 0.65 -1.02 9.05
CA VAL A 9 0.41 -2.44 8.81
C VAL A 9 -0.45 -2.63 7.56
N ILE A 10 -1.55 -1.88 7.42
CA ILE A 10 -2.43 -1.97 6.24
C ILE A 10 -1.68 -1.68 4.94
N ILE A 11 -0.90 -0.61 4.90
CA ILE A 11 -0.10 -0.24 3.71
C ILE A 11 0.92 -1.32 3.39
N SER A 12 1.58 -1.87 4.41
CA SER A 12 2.60 -2.90 4.19
C SER A 12 1.99 -4.21 3.69
N ILE A 13 0.82 -4.58 4.19
CA ILE A 13 0.05 -5.73 3.68
C ILE A 13 -0.32 -5.49 2.21
N ALA A 14 -0.85 -4.31 1.89
CA ALA A 14 -1.19 -3.94 0.52
C ALA A 14 0.03 -4.01 -0.41
N TRP A 15 1.21 -3.59 0.08
CA TRP A 15 2.47 -3.69 -0.65
C TRP A 15 2.88 -5.13 -0.91
N GLU A 16 2.98 -5.97 0.13
CA GLU A 16 3.50 -7.34 0.03
C GLU A 16 2.54 -8.23 -0.76
N VAL A 17 1.25 -8.19 -0.41
CA VAL A 17 0.23 -9.00 -1.08
C VAL A 17 0.02 -8.53 -2.53
N GLY A 18 0.06 -7.22 -2.78
CA GLY A 18 0.01 -6.66 -4.13
C GLY A 18 1.15 -7.16 -5.00
N ASN A 19 2.40 -7.10 -4.52
CA ASN A 19 3.56 -7.60 -5.25
C ASN A 19 3.49 -9.11 -5.53
N LEU A 20 2.83 -9.88 -4.68
CA LEU A 20 2.61 -11.32 -4.88
C LEU A 20 1.48 -11.58 -5.89
N LEU A 21 0.34 -10.90 -5.74
CA LEU A 21 -0.86 -11.19 -6.51
C LEU A 21 -0.80 -10.66 -7.95
N ILE A 22 -0.11 -9.54 -8.18
CA ILE A 22 0.01 -8.96 -9.54
C ILE A 22 0.59 -9.96 -10.54
N PRO A 23 1.77 -10.58 -10.31
CA PRO A 23 2.31 -11.54 -11.26
C PRO A 23 1.46 -12.82 -11.37
N ILE A 24 0.86 -13.28 -10.27
CA ILE A 24 -0.03 -14.45 -10.29
C ILE A 24 -1.26 -14.18 -11.15
N TYR A 25 -1.90 -13.03 -10.96
CA TYR A 25 -3.05 -12.63 -11.78
C TYR A 25 -2.68 -12.45 -13.24
N ALA A 26 -1.57 -11.74 -13.52
CA ALA A 26 -1.08 -11.51 -14.86
C ALA A 26 -0.77 -12.82 -15.63
N ALA A 27 -0.16 -13.78 -14.94
CA ALA A 27 0.05 -15.14 -15.50
C ALA A 27 -1.27 -15.88 -15.74
N GLY A 28 -2.24 -15.75 -14.83
CA GLY A 28 -3.58 -16.35 -14.97
C GLY A 28 -4.39 -15.78 -16.14
N VAL A 29 -4.14 -14.55 -16.54
CA VAL A 29 -4.75 -13.89 -17.71
C VAL A 29 -4.01 -14.23 -19.01
N GLY A 30 -2.88 -14.94 -18.93
CA GLY A 30 -2.12 -15.42 -20.09
C GLY A 30 -1.01 -14.47 -20.56
N LEU A 31 -0.58 -13.52 -19.73
CA LEU A 31 0.59 -12.69 -20.06
C LEU A 31 1.87 -13.51 -19.98
N THR A 32 2.76 -13.24 -20.91
CA THR A 32 4.10 -13.86 -20.93
C THR A 32 4.97 -13.33 -19.77
N PRO A 33 6.01 -14.07 -19.34
CA PRO A 33 6.93 -13.60 -18.29
C PRO A 33 7.55 -12.24 -18.58
N SER A 34 7.82 -11.94 -19.86
CA SER A 34 8.35 -10.64 -20.28
C SER A 34 7.36 -9.51 -20.05
N GLU A 35 6.07 -9.73 -20.39
CA GLU A 35 5.00 -8.75 -20.19
C GLU A 35 4.74 -8.51 -18.70
N ILE A 36 4.79 -9.57 -17.87
CA ILE A 36 4.71 -9.45 -16.41
C ILE A 36 5.88 -8.62 -15.89
N GLY A 37 7.08 -8.81 -16.45
CA GLY A 37 8.25 -7.99 -16.13
C GLY A 37 8.01 -6.51 -16.41
N TRP A 38 7.37 -6.15 -17.53
CA TRP A 38 7.01 -4.76 -17.84
C TRP A 38 5.99 -4.18 -16.86
N VAL A 39 4.99 -4.96 -16.44
CA VAL A 39 4.01 -4.54 -15.44
C VAL A 39 4.68 -4.24 -14.10
N LEU A 40 5.54 -5.13 -13.61
CA LEU A 40 6.30 -4.93 -12.37
C LEU A 40 7.32 -3.79 -12.51
N GLY A 41 7.93 -3.64 -13.68
CA GLY A 41 8.83 -2.54 -14.02
C GLY A 41 8.11 -1.17 -13.94
N SER A 42 6.87 -1.08 -14.43
CA SER A 42 6.08 0.15 -14.34
C SER A 42 5.74 0.51 -12.89
N PHE A 43 5.39 -0.48 -12.06
CA PHE A 43 5.21 -0.31 -10.61
C PHE A 43 6.48 0.21 -9.93
N ALA A 44 7.63 -0.40 -10.24
CA ALA A 44 8.92 0.00 -9.69
C ALA A 44 9.31 1.42 -10.12
N ALA A 45 9.12 1.76 -11.40
CA ALA A 45 9.38 3.10 -11.93
C ALA A 45 8.52 4.16 -11.23
N ALA A 46 7.22 3.91 -11.07
CA ALA A 46 6.31 4.79 -10.33
C ALA A 46 6.73 4.99 -8.88
N THR A 47 7.11 3.89 -8.21
CA THR A 47 7.63 3.92 -6.84
C THR A 47 8.90 4.76 -6.73
N PHE A 48 9.79 4.65 -7.70
CA PHE A 48 11.01 5.44 -7.76
C PHE A 48 10.70 6.92 -7.96
N ILE A 49 9.86 7.26 -8.94
CA ILE A 49 9.46 8.63 -9.25
C ILE A 49 8.82 9.30 -8.03
N VAL A 50 7.86 8.64 -7.40
CA VAL A 50 7.13 9.24 -6.27
C VAL A 50 8.04 9.49 -5.06
N ARG A 51 9.07 8.69 -4.84
CA ARG A 51 10.03 8.92 -3.76
C ARG A 51 10.83 10.22 -3.93
N PHE A 52 11.13 10.62 -5.16
CA PHE A 52 11.76 11.93 -5.43
C PHE A 52 10.77 13.08 -5.24
N VAL A 53 9.50 12.87 -5.57
CA VAL A 53 8.46 13.90 -5.49
C VAL A 53 7.94 14.09 -4.06
N THR A 54 7.90 13.01 -3.26
CA THR A 54 7.37 13.03 -1.89
C THR A 54 7.96 14.11 -0.99
N PRO A 55 9.29 14.36 -0.94
CA PRO A 55 9.85 15.42 -0.08
C PRO A 55 9.36 16.83 -0.45
N PHE A 56 9.03 17.05 -1.73
CA PHE A 56 8.47 18.34 -2.19
C PHE A 56 6.99 18.46 -1.84
N LEU A 57 6.23 17.36 -1.98
CA LEU A 57 4.82 17.32 -1.62
C LEU A 57 4.62 17.50 -0.10
N LEU A 58 5.46 16.93 0.74
CA LEU A 58 5.38 17.05 2.19
C LEU A 58 5.62 18.48 2.70
N LYS A 59 6.17 19.39 1.88
CA LYS A 59 6.25 20.81 2.21
C LYS A 59 4.90 21.53 2.16
N VAL A 60 3.94 20.99 1.39
CA VAL A 60 2.64 21.61 1.10
C VAL A 60 1.49 20.80 1.69
N VAL A 61 1.64 19.49 1.78
CA VAL A 61 0.59 18.54 2.18
C VAL A 61 0.99 17.88 3.50
N LEU A 62 0.06 17.85 4.48
CA LEU A 62 0.29 17.15 5.75
C LEU A 62 0.47 15.64 5.50
N GLU A 63 1.33 15.01 6.31
CA GLU A 63 1.66 13.58 6.23
C GLU A 63 0.41 12.68 6.26
N TRP A 64 -0.62 13.03 7.04
CA TRP A 64 -1.88 12.28 7.09
C TRP A 64 -2.66 12.29 5.78
N HIS A 65 -2.71 13.41 5.08
CA HIS A 65 -3.37 13.50 3.77
C HIS A 65 -2.63 12.66 2.73
N MET A 66 -1.30 12.59 2.81
CA MET A 66 -0.50 11.72 1.95
C MET A 66 -0.82 10.24 2.17
N ILE A 67 -1.07 9.81 3.42
CA ILE A 67 -1.47 8.43 3.72
C ILE A 67 -2.85 8.11 3.13
N VAL A 68 -3.80 9.01 3.33
CA VAL A 68 -5.16 8.84 2.78
C VAL A 68 -5.11 8.78 1.25
N LEU A 69 -4.36 9.66 0.61
CA LEU A 69 -4.16 9.67 -0.84
C LEU A 69 -3.49 8.37 -1.32
N SER A 70 -2.47 7.89 -0.61
CA SER A 70 -1.79 6.63 -0.92
C SER A 70 -2.75 5.44 -0.88
N LEU A 71 -3.61 5.36 0.14
CA LEU A 71 -4.59 4.29 0.29
C LEU A 71 -5.72 4.42 -0.74
N LEU A 72 -6.14 5.63 -1.11
CA LEU A 72 -7.11 5.86 -2.17
C LEU A 72 -6.56 5.38 -3.53
N LEU A 73 -5.34 5.76 -3.88
CA LEU A 73 -4.69 5.32 -5.12
C LEU A 73 -4.52 3.80 -5.15
N ALA A 74 -4.10 3.20 -4.03
CA ALA A 74 -3.96 1.76 -3.92
C ALA A 74 -5.33 1.05 -4.07
N THR A 75 -6.38 1.56 -3.43
CA THR A 75 -7.74 1.03 -3.55
C THR A 75 -8.23 1.09 -4.99
N ALA A 76 -8.07 2.24 -5.66
CA ALA A 76 -8.47 2.42 -7.05
C ALA A 76 -7.72 1.45 -7.98
N ALA A 77 -6.39 1.34 -7.80
CA ALA A 77 -5.56 0.44 -8.60
C ALA A 77 -5.96 -1.03 -8.42
N PHE A 78 -6.15 -1.49 -7.18
CA PHE A 78 -6.60 -2.85 -6.90
C PHE A 78 -8.04 -3.12 -7.38
N ALA A 79 -8.93 -2.13 -7.35
CA ALA A 79 -10.29 -2.29 -7.86
C ALA A 79 -10.32 -2.44 -9.39
N VAL A 80 -9.45 -1.71 -10.10
CA VAL A 80 -9.37 -1.73 -11.57
C VAL A 80 -8.60 -2.95 -12.07
N MET A 81 -7.58 -3.42 -11.35
CA MET A 81 -6.67 -4.48 -11.80
C MET A 81 -7.36 -5.77 -12.27
N PRO A 82 -8.38 -6.33 -11.58
CA PRO A 82 -9.07 -7.52 -12.05
C PRO A 82 -9.99 -7.29 -13.27
N LEU A 83 -10.26 -6.05 -13.62
CA LEU A 83 -11.10 -5.69 -14.78
C LEU A 83 -10.28 -5.56 -16.08
N VAL A 84 -8.96 -5.52 -15.98
CA VAL A 84 -8.07 -5.33 -17.11
C VAL A 84 -7.27 -6.59 -17.41
N THR A 85 -7.21 -6.96 -18.68
CA THR A 85 -6.54 -8.18 -19.16
C THR A 85 -5.40 -7.87 -20.13
N THR A 86 -5.28 -6.61 -20.56
CA THR A 86 -4.23 -6.18 -21.50
C THR A 86 -2.99 -5.70 -20.75
N GLN A 87 -1.82 -6.01 -21.28
CA GLN A 87 -0.54 -5.58 -20.71
C GLN A 87 -0.50 -4.07 -20.41
N GLY A 88 -0.88 -3.23 -21.36
CA GLY A 88 -0.82 -1.77 -21.21
C GLY A 88 -1.71 -1.23 -20.09
N ALA A 89 -2.93 -1.76 -19.95
CA ALA A 89 -3.84 -1.36 -18.89
C ALA A 89 -3.36 -1.85 -17.51
N MET A 90 -2.79 -3.06 -17.43
CA MET A 90 -2.18 -3.57 -16.21
C MET A 90 -0.93 -2.76 -15.81
N MET A 91 -0.12 -2.32 -16.79
CA MET A 91 0.99 -1.39 -16.54
C MET A 91 0.50 -0.08 -15.95
N GLY A 92 -0.60 0.48 -16.48
CA GLY A 92 -1.22 1.70 -15.96
C GLY A 92 -1.73 1.54 -14.52
N ALA A 93 -2.45 0.44 -14.23
CA ALA A 93 -2.92 0.13 -12.88
C ALA A 93 -1.76 -0.09 -11.90
N ALA A 94 -0.72 -0.82 -12.32
CA ALA A 94 0.49 -1.04 -11.53
C ALA A 94 1.26 0.26 -11.29
N PHE A 95 1.30 1.16 -12.27
CA PHE A 95 1.91 2.49 -12.12
C PHE A 95 1.18 3.32 -11.06
N VAL A 96 -0.15 3.40 -11.12
CA VAL A 96 -0.96 4.10 -10.10
C VAL A 96 -0.75 3.51 -8.71
N LEU A 97 -0.69 2.17 -8.62
CA LEU A 97 -0.40 1.47 -7.37
C LEU A 97 0.99 1.84 -6.82
N GLY A 98 1.99 1.89 -7.69
CA GLY A 98 3.37 2.28 -7.35
C GLY A 98 3.46 3.72 -6.84
N LEU A 99 2.72 4.65 -7.44
CA LEU A 99 2.62 6.04 -6.95
C LEU A 99 2.00 6.08 -5.55
N GLY A 100 0.89 5.37 -5.35
CA GLY A 100 0.20 5.33 -4.06
C GLY A 100 1.06 4.73 -2.96
N LEU A 101 1.48 3.49 -3.12
CA LEU A 101 2.21 2.76 -2.09
C LEU A 101 3.66 3.27 -1.92
N GLY A 102 4.29 3.73 -2.98
CA GLY A 102 5.68 4.21 -2.95
C GLY A 102 5.89 5.45 -2.09
N ALA A 103 4.90 6.36 -2.04
CA ALA A 103 4.94 7.56 -1.21
C ALA A 103 4.77 7.27 0.29
N SER A 104 4.14 6.16 0.65
CA SER A 104 3.72 5.88 2.03
C SER A 104 4.85 5.47 2.97
N LEU A 105 5.86 4.74 2.47
CA LEU A 105 6.94 4.21 3.32
C LEU A 105 7.76 5.29 4.04
N PRO A 106 8.33 6.32 3.35
CA PRO A 106 9.05 7.39 4.02
C PRO A 106 8.16 8.21 4.94
N ASN A 107 6.91 8.44 4.53
CA ASN A 107 5.93 9.20 5.29
C ASN A 107 5.53 8.52 6.61
N MET A 108 5.44 7.18 6.61
CA MET A 108 5.16 6.41 7.83
C MET A 108 6.29 6.50 8.86
N MET A 109 7.55 6.56 8.41
CA MET A 109 8.66 6.78 9.35
C MET A 109 8.61 8.17 9.99
N SER A 110 8.34 9.22 9.20
CA SER A 110 8.13 10.58 9.72
C SER A 110 7.07 10.61 10.81
N LEU A 111 5.91 9.97 10.57
CA LEU A 111 4.84 9.91 11.56
C LEU A 111 5.20 9.11 12.82
N VAL A 112 5.96 8.03 12.70
CA VAL A 112 6.44 7.31 13.89
C VAL A 112 7.31 8.21 14.75
N TYR A 113 8.21 8.99 14.16
CA TYR A 113 9.04 9.96 14.87
C TYR A 113 8.20 11.07 15.52
N LEU A 114 7.24 11.64 14.80
CA LEU A 114 6.39 12.74 15.27
C LEU A 114 5.48 12.34 16.45
N PHE A 115 4.96 11.11 16.45
CA PHE A 115 3.99 10.65 17.44
C PHE A 115 4.59 9.75 18.54
N SER A 116 5.91 9.55 18.57
CA SER A 116 6.59 8.78 19.60
C SER A 116 7.31 9.70 20.59
N PRO A 117 7.23 9.44 21.91
CA PRO A 117 8.08 10.09 22.88
C PRO A 117 9.56 9.87 22.55
N PRO A 118 10.44 10.89 22.70
CA PRO A 118 11.86 10.78 22.33
C PRO A 118 12.57 9.59 22.98
N GLU A 119 12.22 9.25 24.21
CA GLU A 119 12.80 8.16 25.00
C GLU A 119 12.36 6.76 24.53
N ARG A 120 11.26 6.70 23.74
CA ARG A 120 10.61 5.44 23.30
C ARG A 120 10.54 5.25 21.78
N ILE A 121 11.25 6.06 21.02
CA ILE A 121 11.26 5.96 19.55
C ILE A 121 11.74 4.57 19.11
N GLY A 122 12.76 4.02 19.76
CA GLY A 122 13.27 2.67 19.45
C GLY A 122 12.23 1.56 19.68
N GLU A 123 11.44 1.64 20.76
CA GLU A 123 10.34 0.70 21.02
C GLU A 123 9.25 0.80 19.95
N ALA A 124 8.91 2.02 19.56
CA ALA A 124 7.90 2.27 18.54
C ALA A 124 8.31 1.72 17.16
N ILE A 125 9.56 1.91 16.77
CA ILE A 125 10.13 1.37 15.55
C ILE A 125 10.19 -0.16 15.62
N GLY A 126 10.66 -0.73 16.75
CA GLY A 126 10.73 -2.17 16.96
C GLY A 126 9.35 -2.83 16.88
N LEU A 127 8.34 -2.28 17.55
CA LEU A 127 6.95 -2.76 17.49
C LEU A 127 6.39 -2.69 16.07
N ARG A 128 6.67 -1.60 15.35
CA ARG A 128 6.28 -1.46 13.95
C ARG A 128 6.92 -2.53 13.07
N ILE A 129 8.24 -2.74 13.19
CA ILE A 129 8.97 -3.75 12.39
C ILE A 129 8.44 -5.16 12.71
N MET A 130 8.18 -5.47 13.98
CA MET A 130 7.59 -6.75 14.39
C MET A 130 6.22 -6.97 13.75
N ALA A 131 5.33 -5.97 13.81
CA ALA A 131 4.01 -6.03 13.21
C ALA A 131 4.07 -6.18 11.67
N LEU A 132 5.01 -5.48 11.01
CA LEU A 132 5.25 -5.59 9.58
C LEU A 132 5.73 -6.98 9.19
N ASN A 133 6.70 -7.55 9.91
CA ASN A 133 7.25 -8.88 9.61
C ASN A 133 6.22 -9.98 9.85
N LEU A 134 5.41 -9.87 10.90
CA LEU A 134 4.28 -10.77 11.12
C LEU A 134 3.29 -10.70 9.96
N GLY A 135 2.94 -9.49 9.53
CA GLY A 135 2.08 -9.28 8.37
C GLY A 135 2.66 -9.89 7.09
N LYS A 136 3.93 -9.63 6.80
CA LYS A 136 4.64 -10.19 5.63
C LYS A 136 4.69 -11.71 5.61
N SER A 137 4.68 -12.36 6.76
CA SER A 137 4.69 -13.82 6.85
C SER A 137 3.29 -14.43 6.73
N VAL A 138 2.29 -13.81 7.36
CA VAL A 138 0.94 -14.38 7.46
C VAL A 138 0.09 -14.05 6.23
N PHE A 139 0.10 -12.79 5.76
CA PHE A 139 -0.82 -12.36 4.71
C PHE A 139 -0.58 -12.99 3.33
N PRO A 140 0.66 -13.23 2.85
CA PRO A 140 0.87 -13.95 1.60
C PRO A 140 0.33 -15.38 1.63
N VAL A 141 0.44 -16.06 2.78
CA VAL A 141 -0.11 -17.41 2.95
C VAL A 141 -1.64 -17.36 2.87
N LEU A 142 -2.28 -16.43 3.56
CA LEU A 142 -3.73 -16.23 3.50
C LEU A 142 -4.17 -15.84 2.09
N ALA A 143 -3.46 -14.95 1.42
CA ALA A 143 -3.75 -14.56 0.04
C ALA A 143 -3.60 -15.72 -0.94
N GLY A 144 -2.60 -16.59 -0.76
CA GLY A 144 -2.41 -17.81 -1.56
C GLY A 144 -3.55 -18.80 -1.35
N LEU A 145 -3.96 -19.03 -0.10
CA LEU A 145 -5.11 -19.89 0.22
C LEU A 145 -6.40 -19.34 -0.40
N LEU A 146 -6.69 -18.04 -0.21
CA LEU A 146 -7.85 -17.40 -0.82
C LEU A 146 -7.79 -17.46 -2.35
N GLY A 147 -6.63 -17.19 -2.94
CA GLY A 147 -6.43 -17.26 -4.38
C GLY A 147 -6.73 -18.63 -4.97
N ASN A 148 -6.42 -19.69 -4.22
CA ASN A 148 -6.74 -21.06 -4.62
C ASN A 148 -8.25 -21.37 -4.53
N TRP A 149 -8.98 -20.76 -3.60
CA TRP A 149 -10.42 -21.01 -3.37
C TRP A 149 -11.33 -20.15 -4.25
N ILE A 150 -11.03 -18.86 -4.36
CA ILE A 150 -11.90 -17.87 -5.03
C ILE A 150 -11.26 -17.23 -6.27
N GLY A 151 -10.02 -17.61 -6.59
CA GLY A 151 -9.27 -17.07 -7.72
C GLY A 151 -8.50 -15.79 -7.39
N ALA A 152 -7.42 -15.53 -8.14
CA ALA A 152 -6.53 -14.39 -7.92
C ALA A 152 -7.23 -13.04 -8.09
N GLY A 153 -8.13 -12.90 -9.07
CA GLY A 153 -8.89 -11.67 -9.31
C GLY A 153 -9.79 -11.28 -8.13
N SER A 154 -10.53 -12.27 -7.59
CA SER A 154 -11.40 -12.06 -6.42
C SER A 154 -10.57 -11.72 -5.18
N THR A 155 -9.40 -12.31 -5.03
CA THR A 155 -8.47 -12.00 -3.92
C THR A 155 -7.95 -10.57 -4.01
N ILE A 156 -7.68 -10.05 -5.22
CA ILE A 156 -7.31 -8.64 -5.42
C ILE A 156 -8.46 -7.71 -5.02
N TRP A 157 -9.73 -8.06 -5.29
CA TRP A 157 -10.86 -7.27 -4.82
C TRP A 157 -11.02 -7.27 -3.30
N CYS A 158 -10.74 -8.41 -2.64
CA CYS A 158 -10.67 -8.44 -1.17
C CYS A 158 -9.57 -7.50 -0.65
N LEU A 159 -8.43 -7.44 -1.33
CA LEU A 159 -7.36 -6.51 -0.99
C LEU A 159 -7.76 -5.04 -1.24
N ALA A 160 -8.50 -4.76 -2.31
CA ALA A 160 -9.09 -3.43 -2.57
C ALA A 160 -10.03 -3.01 -1.43
N ALA A 161 -10.94 -3.91 -1.01
CA ALA A 161 -11.85 -3.66 0.11
C ALA A 161 -11.10 -3.44 1.43
N PHE A 162 -10.05 -4.20 1.68
CA PHE A 162 -9.17 -4.03 2.84
C PHE A 162 -8.45 -2.67 2.82
N ALA A 163 -7.91 -2.25 1.67
CA ALA A 163 -7.29 -0.94 1.49
C ALA A 163 -8.28 0.21 1.64
N ALA A 164 -9.53 0.04 1.14
CA ALA A 164 -10.62 1.00 1.31
C ALA A 164 -11.00 1.17 2.80
N GLY A 165 -11.10 0.07 3.55
CA GLY A 165 -11.31 0.09 5.00
C GLY A 165 -10.18 0.84 5.72
N GLY A 166 -8.93 0.61 5.29
CA GLY A 166 -7.75 1.33 5.77
C GLY A 166 -7.81 2.84 5.48
N CYS A 167 -8.30 3.20 4.29
CA CYS A 167 -8.48 4.59 3.90
C CYS A 167 -9.53 5.28 4.79
N GLY A 168 -10.68 4.63 5.05
CA GLY A 168 -11.71 5.13 5.96
C GLY A 168 -11.18 5.32 7.38
N TYR A 169 -10.43 4.34 7.90
CA TYR A 169 -9.81 4.43 9.21
C TYR A 169 -8.77 5.56 9.29
N ALA A 170 -7.88 5.67 8.30
CA ALA A 170 -6.89 6.74 8.23
C ALA A 170 -7.55 8.12 8.11
N GLY A 171 -8.63 8.25 7.34
CA GLY A 171 -9.41 9.49 7.21
C GLY A 171 -10.08 9.91 8.52
N ALA A 172 -10.67 8.97 9.25
CA ALA A 172 -11.25 9.23 10.58
C ALA A 172 -10.17 9.63 11.59
N ALA A 173 -9.04 8.93 11.59
CA ALA A 173 -7.90 9.26 12.44
C ALA A 173 -7.30 10.64 12.11
N ALA A 174 -7.20 11.00 10.83
CA ALA A 174 -6.75 12.32 10.39
C ALA A 174 -7.63 13.44 10.96
N ARG A 175 -8.96 13.30 10.88
CA ARG A 175 -9.91 14.27 11.44
C ARG A 175 -9.73 14.45 12.95
N THR A 176 -9.56 13.35 13.68
CA THR A 176 -9.37 13.38 15.15
C THR A 176 -8.04 14.00 15.55
N VAL A 177 -6.97 13.76 14.79
CA VAL A 177 -5.64 14.35 15.06
C VAL A 177 -5.65 15.84 14.74
N LEU A 178 -6.21 16.25 13.60
CA LEU A 178 -6.29 17.65 13.19
C LEU A 178 -7.17 18.48 14.11
N SER A 179 -8.22 17.90 14.70
CA SER A 179 -9.08 18.60 15.69
C SER A 179 -8.38 18.85 17.03
N ARG A 180 -7.33 18.09 17.36
CA ARG A 180 -6.52 18.27 18.58
C ARG A 180 -5.33 19.21 18.41
N MET A 181 -4.99 19.57 17.18
CA MET A 181 -3.90 20.49 16.85
C MET A 181 -4.38 21.95 16.66
N LYS A 182 -5.72 22.16 16.64
CA LYS A 182 -6.37 23.48 16.73
C LYS A 182 -6.68 23.82 18.18
#